data_6de04c2f3a309779c7066f1c03c3cdd1
#
_entry.id   6de04c2f3a309779c7066f1c03c3cdd1
#
_cell.length_a   1.000
_cell.length_b   1.000
_cell.length_c   1.000
_cell.angle_alpha   90.00
_cell.angle_beta   90.00
_cell.angle_gamma   90.00
#
_symmetry.space_group_name_H-M   'P 1'
#
loop_
_entity.id
_entity.type
_entity.pdbx_description
1 polymer ?
#
loop_
_entity_poly.entity_id
_entity_poly.type
_entity_poly.pdbx_seq_one_letter_code
_entity_poly.pdbx_strand_id
1 'polypeptide(L)'
;LLSRRQRQMCIRDRDIHIHAPEGAVPKDGPSAGVTMTTALVSALSGIPVRRDVAMTGEITLRGKVLPIGGLREKTMAAYSAGIKTVVIPDENKADMKELDDVILSNMSFVLAENIDTVLNTALVKPNVTAAKKSNEKLPSAKPRASRKTGKNAVKEI
;
A
#
# COMPACT_ATOMS: atom_id res chain seq x y z
N LEU A 1 26.44 -10.43 -2.89
CA LEU A 1 25.08 -10.12 -3.42
C LEU A 1 24.18 -9.82 -2.24
N LEU A 2 23.90 -8.52 -2.02
CA LEU A 2 22.97 -8.08 -0.99
C LEU A 2 21.57 -8.61 -1.33
N SER A 3 20.87 -9.16 -0.34
CA SER A 3 19.51 -9.68 -0.54
C SER A 3 18.58 -8.55 -0.99
N ARG A 4 17.47 -8.90 -1.67
CA ARG A 4 16.46 -7.93 -2.15
C ARG A 4 15.94 -7.06 -1.01
N ARG A 5 15.86 -7.58 0.23
CA ARG A 5 15.44 -6.85 1.43
C ARG A 5 16.48 -5.79 1.86
N GLN A 6 17.77 -6.08 1.77
CA GLN A 6 18.83 -5.13 2.13
C GLN A 6 18.90 -3.96 1.14
N ARG A 7 18.58 -4.18 -0.14
CA ARG A 7 18.46 -3.10 -1.14
C ARG A 7 17.28 -2.16 -0.89
N GLN A 8 16.25 -2.59 -0.17
CA GLN A 8 15.10 -1.75 0.19
C GLN A 8 15.35 -0.89 1.43
N MET A 9 16.34 -1.21 2.25
CA MET A 9 16.67 -0.43 3.46
C MET A 9 17.53 0.81 3.20
N CYS A 10 18.15 0.94 2.04
CA CYS A 10 18.91 2.14 1.67
C CYS A 10 17.98 3.17 1.01
N ILE A 11 17.22 3.89 1.83
CA ILE A 11 16.33 5.00 1.39
C ILE A 11 17.10 6.09 0.64
N ARG A 12 18.40 6.23 0.88
CA ARG A 12 19.27 7.22 0.23
C ARG A 12 19.52 6.97 -1.27
N ASP A 13 19.25 5.75 -1.74
CA ASP A 13 19.60 5.33 -3.11
C ASP A 13 18.35 5.26 -4.03
N ARG A 14 17.22 5.83 -3.60
CA ARG A 14 15.98 5.77 -4.37
C ARG A 14 15.29 7.11 -4.39
N ASP A 15 15.14 7.65 -5.58
CA ASP A 15 14.21 8.72 -5.84
C ASP A 15 12.81 8.14 -6.02
N ILE A 16 11.81 8.77 -5.40
CA ILE A 16 10.40 8.39 -5.52
C ILE A 16 9.72 9.47 -6.35
N HIS A 17 9.19 9.07 -7.49
CA HIS A 17 8.35 9.93 -8.31
C HIS A 17 6.89 9.54 -8.14
N ILE A 18 6.04 10.51 -7.78
CA ILE A 18 4.59 10.33 -7.66
C ILE A 18 3.97 11.06 -8.84
N HIS A 19 3.23 10.32 -9.67
CA HIS A 19 2.43 10.86 -10.74
C HIS A 19 0.95 10.66 -10.45
N ALA A 20 0.21 11.75 -10.31
CA ALA A 20 -1.24 11.74 -10.25
C ALA A 20 -1.77 12.19 -11.61
N PRO A 21 -2.25 11.28 -12.48
CA PRO A 21 -2.76 11.69 -13.78
C PRO A 21 -3.96 12.61 -13.59
N GLU A 22 -3.84 13.80 -14.13
CA GLU A 22 -4.94 14.75 -14.19
C GLU A 22 -5.80 14.38 -15.40
N GLY A 23 -7.08 14.10 -15.12
CA GLY A 23 -8.07 14.19 -16.17
C GLY A 23 -8.28 15.66 -16.57
N ALA A 24 -9.38 15.98 -17.21
CA ALA A 24 -9.71 17.34 -17.61
C ALA A 24 -10.03 18.30 -16.44
N VAL A 25 -9.99 17.84 -15.20
CA VAL A 25 -10.35 18.61 -14.00
C VAL A 25 -9.10 18.90 -13.17
N PRO A 26 -8.74 20.20 -12.96
CA PRO A 26 -7.68 20.58 -12.04
C PRO A 26 -7.95 20.03 -10.64
N LYS A 27 -6.92 19.49 -10.00
CA LYS A 27 -6.97 18.95 -8.65
C LYS A 27 -6.10 19.78 -7.74
N ASP A 28 -6.74 20.60 -6.94
CA ASP A 28 -6.09 21.43 -5.94
C ASP A 28 -6.39 20.92 -4.53
N GLY A 29 -5.41 21.11 -3.64
CA GLY A 29 -5.57 20.93 -2.21
C GLY A 29 -4.96 19.63 -1.64
N PRO A 30 -4.74 19.65 -0.31
CA PRO A 30 -3.98 18.63 0.42
C PRO A 30 -4.79 17.35 0.74
N SER A 31 -6.08 17.29 0.37
CA SER A 31 -7.01 16.22 0.77
C SER A 31 -6.65 14.81 0.24
N ALA A 32 -5.69 14.70 -0.68
CA ALA A 32 -5.15 13.44 -1.16
C ALA A 32 -3.98 12.90 -0.32
N GLY A 33 -3.56 13.61 0.72
CA GLY A 33 -2.37 13.27 1.51
C GLY A 33 -2.39 11.84 2.06
N VAL A 34 -3.50 11.42 2.66
CA VAL A 34 -3.64 10.05 3.18
C VAL A 34 -3.58 8.99 2.08
N THR A 35 -4.13 9.30 0.90
CA THR A 35 -4.12 8.39 -0.26
C THR A 35 -2.71 8.22 -0.80
N MET A 36 -1.97 9.32 -0.96
CA MET A 36 -0.58 9.30 -1.44
C MET A 36 0.32 8.55 -0.45
N THR A 37 0.16 8.79 0.84
CA THR A 37 0.90 8.08 1.89
C THR A 37 0.60 6.58 1.86
N THR A 38 -0.67 6.21 1.74
CA THR A 38 -1.08 4.80 1.66
C THR A 38 -0.51 4.12 0.41
N ALA A 39 -0.52 4.80 -0.73
CA ALA A 39 0.07 4.29 -1.97
C ALA A 39 1.59 4.07 -1.83
N LEU A 40 2.31 5.01 -1.20
CA LEU A 40 3.74 4.87 -0.93
C LEU A 40 4.03 3.69 0.00
N VAL A 41 3.31 3.59 1.11
CA VAL A 41 3.46 2.47 2.06
C VAL A 41 3.18 1.14 1.37
N SER A 42 2.12 1.06 0.56
CA SER A 42 1.79 -0.13 -0.23
C SER A 42 2.92 -0.51 -1.19
N ALA A 43 3.44 0.46 -1.96
CA ALA A 43 4.50 0.23 -2.92
C ALA A 43 5.83 -0.22 -2.25
N LEU A 44 6.17 0.37 -1.11
CA LEU A 44 7.41 0.06 -0.39
C LEU A 44 7.33 -1.24 0.41
N SER A 45 6.17 -1.54 0.99
CA SER A 45 5.95 -2.77 1.78
C SER A 45 5.59 -3.98 0.92
N GLY A 46 5.08 -3.77 -0.28
CA GLY A 46 4.52 -4.82 -1.13
C GLY A 46 3.15 -5.32 -0.67
N ILE A 47 2.50 -4.60 0.27
CA ILE A 47 1.17 -4.95 0.77
C ILE A 47 0.14 -4.21 -0.09
N PRO A 48 -0.78 -4.91 -0.77
CA PRO A 48 -1.76 -4.27 -1.64
C PRO A 48 -2.81 -3.49 -0.87
N VAL A 49 -3.36 -2.44 -1.50
CA VAL A 49 -4.49 -1.68 -0.99
C VAL A 49 -5.79 -2.39 -1.37
N ARG A 50 -6.76 -2.39 -0.48
CA ARG A 50 -8.12 -2.90 -0.73
C ARG A 50 -8.83 -2.07 -1.79
N ARG A 51 -9.55 -2.73 -2.69
CA ARG A 51 -10.27 -2.08 -3.80
C ARG A 51 -11.61 -1.48 -3.39
N ASP A 52 -12.15 -1.90 -2.27
CA ASP A 52 -13.45 -1.50 -1.75
C ASP A 52 -13.36 -0.35 -0.73
N VAL A 53 -12.17 0.25 -0.58
CA VAL A 53 -11.90 1.35 0.35
C VAL A 53 -11.55 2.61 -0.43
N ALA A 54 -12.26 3.69 -0.15
CA ALA A 54 -11.85 5.05 -0.50
C ALA A 54 -11.35 5.77 0.75
N MET A 55 -10.54 6.79 0.56
CA MET A 55 -10.00 7.58 1.67
C MET A 55 -9.79 9.02 1.25
N THR A 56 -9.97 9.93 2.19
CA THR A 56 -9.67 11.34 2.01
C THR A 56 -9.17 11.92 3.32
N GLY A 57 -8.25 12.87 3.25
CA GLY A 57 -7.66 13.51 4.41
C GLY A 57 -6.35 14.19 4.06
N GLU A 58 -6.08 15.30 4.71
CA GLU A 58 -4.76 15.88 4.74
C GLU A 58 -3.93 15.17 5.81
N ILE A 59 -2.62 15.07 5.62
CA ILE A 59 -1.72 14.43 6.57
C ILE A 59 -0.61 15.37 6.99
N THR A 60 -0.33 15.40 8.28
CA THR A 60 0.84 16.11 8.82
C THR A 60 2.08 15.21 8.82
N LEU A 61 3.26 15.81 8.94
CA LEU A 61 4.52 15.08 9.08
C LEU A 61 4.57 14.16 10.31
N ARG A 62 3.70 14.37 11.28
CA ARG A 62 3.57 13.55 12.50
C ARG A 62 2.54 12.45 12.36
N GLY A 63 1.92 12.31 11.18
CA GLY A 63 0.92 11.27 10.90
C GLY A 63 -0.50 11.61 11.39
N LYS A 64 -0.76 12.84 11.89
CA LYS A 64 -2.12 13.26 12.21
C LYS A 64 -2.89 13.52 10.91
N VAL A 65 -4.15 13.06 10.86
CA VAL A 65 -5.07 13.31 9.76
C VAL A 65 -5.88 14.56 10.06
N LEU A 66 -5.88 15.49 9.12
CA LEU A 66 -6.59 16.77 9.25
C LEU A 66 -7.86 16.80 8.41
N PRO A 67 -8.85 17.63 8.79
CA PRO A 67 -10.13 17.71 8.12
C PRO A 67 -10.02 18.24 6.69
N ILE A 68 -11.04 17.93 5.89
CA ILE A 68 -11.13 18.32 4.48
C ILE A 68 -12.49 18.96 4.18
N GLY A 69 -12.56 19.71 3.08
CA GLY A 69 -13.81 20.18 2.53
C GLY A 69 -14.41 19.24 1.50
N GLY A 70 -15.71 19.45 1.19
CA GLY A 70 -16.40 18.72 0.12
C GLY A 70 -16.61 17.24 0.41
N LEU A 71 -16.91 16.89 1.66
CA LEU A 71 -17.14 15.50 2.06
C LEU A 71 -18.32 14.87 1.31
N ARG A 72 -19.38 15.64 1.07
CA ARG A 72 -20.59 15.17 0.38
C ARG A 72 -20.30 14.73 -1.04
N GLU A 73 -19.61 15.55 -1.82
CA GLU A 73 -19.27 15.26 -3.21
C GLU A 73 -18.34 14.05 -3.32
N LYS A 74 -17.36 13.96 -2.41
CA LYS A 74 -16.42 12.85 -2.37
C LYS A 74 -17.07 11.52 -2.02
N THR A 75 -17.97 11.52 -1.04
CA THR A 75 -18.72 10.32 -0.65
C THR A 75 -19.72 9.88 -1.71
N MET A 76 -20.38 10.83 -2.38
CA MET A 76 -21.26 10.56 -3.51
C MET A 76 -20.47 9.89 -4.67
N ALA A 77 -19.30 10.43 -4.99
CA ALA A 77 -18.44 9.85 -6.02
C ALA A 77 -17.98 8.43 -5.65
N ALA A 78 -17.59 8.22 -4.39
CA ALA A 78 -17.21 6.89 -3.88
C ALA A 78 -18.38 5.90 -3.96
N TYR A 79 -19.57 6.30 -3.56
CA TYR A 79 -20.79 5.50 -3.66
C TYR A 79 -21.09 5.10 -5.11
N SER A 80 -21.04 6.06 -6.02
CA SER A 80 -21.24 5.83 -7.46
C SER A 80 -20.21 4.89 -8.06
N ALA A 81 -18.99 4.86 -7.52
CA ALA A 81 -17.93 3.94 -7.90
C ALA A 81 -18.06 2.54 -7.25
N GLY A 82 -19.10 2.30 -6.46
CA GLY A 82 -19.35 1.01 -5.80
C GLY A 82 -18.45 0.72 -4.58
N ILE A 83 -17.84 1.76 -4.02
CA ILE A 83 -17.02 1.66 -2.81
C ILE A 83 -17.91 1.33 -1.60
N LYS A 84 -17.41 0.47 -0.72
CA LYS A 84 -18.13 0.02 0.47
C LYS A 84 -17.69 0.72 1.75
N THR A 85 -16.41 1.11 1.82
CA THR A 85 -15.84 1.72 3.03
C THR A 85 -15.15 3.03 2.67
N VAL A 86 -15.42 4.09 3.42
CA VAL A 86 -14.75 5.37 3.28
C VAL A 86 -14.05 5.73 4.58
N VAL A 87 -12.76 6.04 4.48
CA VAL A 87 -11.98 6.56 5.60
C VAL A 87 -11.96 8.08 5.49
N ILE A 88 -12.43 8.74 6.55
CA ILE A 88 -12.52 10.20 6.66
C ILE A 88 -11.81 10.68 7.92
N PRO A 89 -11.37 11.94 7.98
CA PRO A 89 -10.82 12.51 9.19
C PRO A 89 -11.85 12.50 10.33
N ASP A 90 -11.41 12.25 11.56
CA ASP A 90 -12.29 12.26 12.74
C ASP A 90 -12.97 13.63 12.93
N GLU A 91 -12.25 14.70 12.66
CA GLU A 91 -12.77 16.07 12.76
C GLU A 91 -13.94 16.36 11.77
N ASN A 92 -14.07 15.59 10.66
CA ASN A 92 -15.22 15.67 9.75
C ASN A 92 -16.45 14.89 10.21
N LYS A 93 -16.47 14.34 11.42
CA LYS A 93 -17.62 13.62 11.96
C LYS A 93 -18.90 14.46 11.99
N ALA A 94 -18.76 15.77 12.20
CA ALA A 94 -19.88 16.69 12.20
C ALA A 94 -20.53 16.80 10.81
N ASP A 95 -19.71 16.78 9.76
CA ASP A 95 -20.14 16.94 8.36
C ASP A 95 -20.89 15.70 7.84
N MET A 96 -20.78 14.57 8.54
CA MET A 96 -21.57 13.37 8.20
C MET A 96 -23.08 13.60 8.30
N LYS A 97 -23.53 14.60 9.07
CA LYS A 97 -24.94 14.96 9.18
C LYS A 97 -25.50 15.57 7.89
N GLU A 98 -24.61 16.06 7.01
CA GLU A 98 -24.97 16.65 5.73
C GLU A 98 -25.02 15.62 4.59
N LEU A 99 -24.67 14.37 4.89
CA LEU A 99 -24.69 13.28 3.92
C LEU A 99 -26.10 12.74 3.73
N ASP A 100 -26.37 12.29 2.51
CA ASP A 100 -27.65 11.67 2.17
C ASP A 100 -27.84 10.34 2.92
N ASP A 101 -29.05 10.07 3.40
CA ASP A 101 -29.41 8.84 4.13
C ASP A 101 -29.08 7.57 3.36
N VAL A 102 -29.17 7.62 2.03
CA VAL A 102 -28.80 6.50 1.15
C VAL A 102 -27.32 6.16 1.27
N ILE A 103 -26.44 7.17 1.36
CA ILE A 103 -25.00 7.00 1.51
C ILE A 103 -24.69 6.43 2.89
N LEU A 104 -25.29 7.01 3.94
CA LEU A 104 -25.09 6.57 5.32
C LEU A 104 -25.54 5.12 5.55
N SER A 105 -26.61 4.68 4.84
CA SER A 105 -27.15 3.32 4.99
C SER A 105 -26.37 2.28 4.20
N ASN A 106 -25.71 2.64 3.10
CA ASN A 106 -25.06 1.70 2.18
C ASN A 106 -23.53 1.68 2.26
N MET A 107 -22.92 2.59 2.99
CA MET A 107 -21.47 2.70 3.13
C MET A 107 -21.05 2.67 4.61
N SER A 108 -19.88 2.11 4.85
CA SER A 108 -19.25 2.12 6.16
C SER A 108 -18.25 3.26 6.25
N PHE A 109 -18.35 4.07 7.29
CA PHE A 109 -17.44 5.17 7.56
C PHE A 109 -16.46 4.81 8.66
N VAL A 110 -15.18 5.06 8.41
CA VAL A 110 -14.11 4.88 9.40
C VAL A 110 -13.51 6.25 9.70
N LEU A 111 -13.63 6.67 10.95
CA LEU A 111 -13.05 7.92 11.43
C LEU A 111 -11.58 7.70 11.74
N ALA A 112 -10.72 8.50 11.16
CA ALA A 112 -9.28 8.41 11.30
C ALA A 112 -8.69 9.69 11.91
N GLU A 113 -8.11 9.56 13.09
CA GLU A 113 -7.33 10.61 13.73
C GLU A 113 -5.87 10.57 13.25
N ASN A 114 -5.38 9.35 12.95
CA ASN A 114 -3.99 9.09 12.61
C ASN A 114 -3.89 8.22 11.36
N ILE A 115 -2.74 8.34 10.68
CA ILE A 115 -2.45 7.55 9.48
C ILE A 115 -2.49 6.03 9.73
N ASP A 116 -2.18 5.59 10.94
CA ASP A 116 -2.22 4.15 11.28
C ASP A 116 -3.63 3.57 11.14
N THR A 117 -4.67 4.32 11.52
CA THR A 117 -6.07 3.92 11.31
C THR A 117 -6.38 3.78 9.82
N VAL A 118 -5.90 4.71 8.99
CA VAL A 118 -6.05 4.66 7.52
C VAL A 118 -5.37 3.42 6.96
N LEU A 119 -4.10 3.19 7.29
CA LEU A 119 -3.32 2.06 6.80
C LEU A 119 -3.91 0.71 7.23
N ASN A 120 -4.32 0.58 8.50
CA ASN A 120 -4.94 -0.63 9.02
C ASN A 120 -6.28 -0.97 8.36
N THR A 121 -6.99 0.05 7.86
CA THR A 121 -8.27 -0.12 7.16
C THR A 121 -8.05 -0.40 5.68
N ALA A 122 -7.12 0.31 5.06
CA ALA A 122 -6.92 0.30 3.61
C ALA A 122 -6.02 -0.83 3.11
N LEU A 123 -5.02 -1.24 3.89
CA LEU A 123 -4.10 -2.29 3.47
C LEU A 123 -4.69 -3.69 3.73
N VAL A 124 -4.43 -4.60 2.80
CA VAL A 124 -4.81 -6.00 2.96
C VAL A 124 -3.98 -6.59 4.10
N LYS A 125 -4.65 -7.06 5.18
CA LYS A 125 -3.94 -7.73 6.26
C LYS A 125 -3.25 -8.99 5.72
N PRO A 126 -1.94 -9.17 5.95
CA PRO A 126 -1.27 -10.40 5.53
C PRO A 126 -1.96 -11.58 6.21
N ASN A 127 -2.38 -12.54 5.40
CA ASN A 127 -2.98 -13.78 5.90
C ASN A 127 -1.88 -14.59 6.59
N VAL A 128 -1.81 -14.54 7.92
CA VAL A 128 -0.76 -15.20 8.75
C VAL A 128 -0.73 -16.71 8.53
N THR A 129 -1.81 -17.30 8.01
CA THR A 129 -1.90 -18.71 7.65
C THR A 129 -1.15 -19.08 6.37
N ALA A 130 -0.90 -18.16 5.44
CA ALA A 130 -0.15 -18.44 4.22
C ALA A 130 1.38 -18.45 4.40
N ALA A 131 1.88 -17.70 5.40
CA ALA A 131 3.32 -17.61 5.68
C ALA A 131 3.93 -18.86 6.32
N LYS A 132 3.12 -19.76 6.91
CA LYS A 132 3.61 -21.02 7.51
C LYS A 132 3.83 -22.15 6.50
N LYS A 133 3.34 -22.05 5.26
CA LYS A 133 3.50 -23.11 4.24
C LYS A 133 4.72 -22.94 3.34
N SER A 134 5.42 -21.83 3.37
CA SER A 134 6.60 -21.60 2.53
C SER A 134 7.94 -21.98 3.16
N ASN A 135 7.96 -22.45 4.41
CA ASN A 135 9.17 -22.88 5.13
C ASN A 135 9.36 -24.40 5.20
N GLU A 136 8.53 -25.20 4.53
CA GLU A 136 8.75 -26.64 4.45
C GLU A 136 9.33 -27.01 3.10
N LYS A 137 10.58 -27.53 3.17
CA LYS A 137 11.39 -28.21 2.15
C LYS A 137 12.10 -27.34 1.11
N LEU A 138 13.28 -26.85 1.53
CA LEU A 138 14.39 -26.78 0.60
C LEU A 138 14.89 -28.22 0.34
N PRO A 139 14.95 -28.69 -0.92
CA PRO A 139 15.59 -29.98 -1.22
C PRO A 139 17.08 -29.85 -0.94
N SER A 140 17.62 -30.75 -0.12
CA SER A 140 19.04 -30.85 0.13
C SER A 140 19.77 -31.14 -1.20
N ALA A 141 20.65 -30.22 -1.59
CA ALA A 141 21.52 -30.43 -2.76
C ALA A 141 22.45 -31.62 -2.51
N LYS A 142 22.35 -32.65 -3.36
CA LYS A 142 23.31 -33.78 -3.40
C LYS A 142 24.72 -33.26 -3.73
N PRO A 143 25.77 -33.76 -3.08
CA PRO A 143 27.13 -33.36 -3.41
C PRO A 143 27.49 -33.75 -4.84
N ARG A 144 28.01 -32.80 -5.59
CA ARG A 144 28.48 -32.97 -6.97
C ARG A 144 29.77 -33.79 -6.95
N ALA A 145 29.76 -35.00 -7.54
CA ALA A 145 30.91 -35.85 -7.68
C ALA A 145 32.10 -35.12 -8.34
N SER A 146 33.29 -35.27 -7.77
CA SER A 146 34.54 -34.70 -8.29
C SER A 146 34.93 -35.34 -9.60
N ARG A 147 35.06 -34.50 -10.64
CA ARG A 147 35.54 -34.91 -11.97
C ARG A 147 37.06 -35.12 -11.89
N LYS A 148 37.50 -36.39 -12.00
CA LYS A 148 38.92 -36.75 -12.09
C LYS A 148 39.53 -36.16 -13.37
N THR A 149 40.57 -35.35 -13.22
CA THR A 149 41.39 -34.85 -14.32
C THR A 149 42.26 -35.96 -14.85
N GLY A 150 41.99 -36.40 -16.09
CA GLY A 150 42.87 -37.31 -16.82
C GLY A 150 44.14 -36.58 -17.26
N LYS A 151 45.29 -37.11 -16.91
CA LYS A 151 46.61 -36.72 -17.45
C LYS A 151 46.71 -37.14 -18.90
N ASN A 152 46.85 -36.23 -19.83
CA ASN A 152 47.30 -36.52 -21.19
C ASN A 152 48.83 -36.36 -21.24
N ALA A 153 49.51 -37.45 -21.53
CA ALA A 153 50.91 -37.50 -21.82
C ALA A 153 51.21 -36.90 -23.20
N VAL A 154 52.13 -35.94 -23.25
CA VAL A 154 52.70 -35.42 -24.48
C VAL A 154 53.74 -36.48 -24.94
N LYS A 155 53.63 -36.94 -26.19
CA LYS A 155 54.69 -37.62 -26.90
C LYS A 155 55.27 -36.62 -27.92
N GLU A 156 56.59 -36.38 -27.78
CA GLU A 156 57.42 -35.74 -28.79
C GLU A 156 57.60 -36.64 -30.02
N ILE A 157 57.53 -36.06 -31.18
CA ILE A 157 58.40 -36.27 -32.33
C ILE A 157 58.47 -34.95 -33.08
#